data_7e74197db328f09628331f6f0356961f
#
_entry.id   7e74197db328f09628331f6f0356961f
#
_cell.length_a   1.000
_cell.length_b   1.000
_cell.length_c   1.000
_cell.angle_alpha   90.00
_cell.angle_beta   90.00
_cell.angle_gamma   90.00
#
_symmetry.space_group_name_H-M   'P 1'
#
loop_
_entity.id
_entity.type
_entity.pdbx_description
1 polymer ?
#
loop_
_entity_poly.entity_id
_entity_poly.type
_entity_poly.pdbx_seq_one_letter_code
_entity_poly.pdbx_strand_id
1 'polypeptide(L)'
;MRCDKPNEVRKFRRAFALYEVLLGITIFAIGVIALGRAVENCLNASTINAEEGVVRQILSNRMAEVQATKAVPEDSKEFKVDTNYGGMKIVQKATAAELTEPDNTLLNGIYLVTLTAQWQQGGVPQSKQVKFYVYRPG
;
A
#
# COMPACT_ATOMS: atom_id res chain seq x y z
N MET A 1 -75.48 -30.91 -5.12
CA MET A 1 -74.87 -29.59 -4.83
C MET A 1 -73.35 -29.72 -4.90
N ARG A 2 -72.77 -29.28 -5.97
CA ARG A 2 -71.33 -29.41 -6.23
C ARG A 2 -70.74 -28.00 -6.04
N CYS A 3 -70.07 -27.73 -4.97
CA CYS A 3 -69.30 -26.48 -4.79
C CYS A 3 -67.96 -26.66 -5.45
N ASP A 4 -67.90 -26.14 -6.65
CA ASP A 4 -66.69 -26.00 -7.42
C ASP A 4 -65.89 -24.78 -6.93
N LYS A 5 -64.76 -24.96 -6.23
CA LYS A 5 -63.81 -23.93 -5.91
C LYS A 5 -62.43 -24.25 -6.46
N PRO A 6 -62.21 -24.18 -7.82
CA PRO A 6 -60.89 -24.38 -8.37
C PRO A 6 -60.03 -23.10 -8.48
N ASN A 7 -60.56 -21.90 -8.24
CA ASN A 7 -59.87 -20.65 -8.61
C ASN A 7 -59.00 -20.05 -7.51
N GLU A 8 -59.22 -20.35 -6.26
CA GLU A 8 -58.42 -19.78 -5.14
C GLU A 8 -57.02 -20.39 -5.05
N VAL A 9 -56.92 -21.70 -5.25
CA VAL A 9 -55.61 -22.41 -5.17
C VAL A 9 -54.64 -21.98 -6.28
N ARG A 10 -55.15 -21.63 -7.46
CA ARG A 10 -54.31 -21.09 -8.56
C ARG A 10 -53.79 -19.70 -8.30
N LYS A 11 -54.55 -18.82 -7.61
CA LYS A 11 -54.09 -17.49 -7.24
C LYS A 11 -52.99 -17.53 -6.18
N PHE A 12 -53.09 -18.43 -5.21
CA PHE A 12 -52.07 -18.65 -4.17
C PHE A 12 -50.74 -19.15 -4.80
N ARG A 13 -50.78 -20.06 -5.72
CA ARG A 13 -49.58 -20.59 -6.42
C ARG A 13 -48.87 -19.51 -7.25
N ARG A 14 -49.60 -18.63 -7.91
CA ARG A 14 -49.03 -17.54 -8.71
C ARG A 14 -48.43 -16.46 -7.81
N ALA A 15 -49.04 -16.12 -6.68
CA ALA A 15 -48.51 -15.17 -5.71
C ALA A 15 -47.22 -15.70 -5.06
N PHE A 16 -47.16 -17.02 -4.78
CA PHE A 16 -45.98 -17.67 -4.20
C PHE A 16 -44.79 -17.66 -5.21
N ALA A 17 -45.04 -17.96 -6.48
CA ALA A 17 -44.04 -17.90 -7.53
C ALA A 17 -43.48 -16.48 -7.77
N LEU A 18 -44.33 -15.47 -7.72
CA LEU A 18 -43.91 -14.06 -7.82
C LEU A 18 -43.01 -13.63 -6.65
N TYR A 19 -43.36 -14.06 -5.44
CA TYR A 19 -42.57 -13.77 -4.24
C TYR A 19 -41.20 -14.45 -4.31
N GLU A 20 -41.12 -15.68 -4.78
CA GLU A 20 -39.90 -16.43 -4.96
C GLU A 20 -38.96 -15.77 -5.99
N VAL A 21 -39.51 -15.29 -7.13
CA VAL A 21 -38.76 -14.53 -8.12
C VAL A 21 -38.24 -13.22 -7.57
N LEU A 22 -39.07 -12.47 -6.82
CA LEU A 22 -38.65 -11.22 -6.17
C LEU A 22 -37.55 -11.46 -5.16
N LEU A 23 -37.65 -12.51 -4.36
CA LEU A 23 -36.61 -12.88 -3.40
C LEU A 23 -35.31 -13.24 -4.12
N GLY A 24 -35.40 -14.04 -5.18
CA GLY A 24 -34.26 -14.44 -6.00
C GLY A 24 -33.55 -13.23 -6.63
N ILE A 25 -34.30 -12.29 -7.21
CA ILE A 25 -33.72 -11.06 -7.80
C ILE A 25 -33.07 -10.21 -6.71
N THR A 26 -33.68 -10.10 -5.53
CA THR A 26 -33.12 -9.32 -4.42
C THR A 26 -31.79 -9.88 -3.94
N ILE A 27 -31.73 -11.21 -3.73
CA ILE A 27 -30.47 -11.87 -3.33
C ILE A 27 -29.41 -11.72 -4.41
N PHE A 28 -29.80 -11.90 -5.68
CA PHE A 28 -28.90 -11.72 -6.81
C PHE A 28 -28.35 -10.28 -6.87
N ALA A 29 -29.19 -9.26 -6.73
CA ALA A 29 -28.78 -7.86 -6.75
C ALA A 29 -27.78 -7.55 -5.63
N ILE A 30 -28.03 -8.05 -4.42
CA ILE A 30 -27.09 -7.89 -3.28
C ILE A 30 -25.77 -8.59 -3.61
N GLY A 31 -25.80 -9.77 -4.17
CA GLY A 31 -24.60 -10.52 -4.58
C GLY A 31 -23.75 -9.78 -5.61
N VAL A 32 -24.38 -9.19 -6.62
CA VAL A 32 -23.69 -8.40 -7.67
C VAL A 32 -23.03 -7.15 -7.06
N ILE A 33 -23.74 -6.44 -6.19
CA ILE A 33 -23.18 -5.26 -5.51
C ILE A 33 -21.99 -5.65 -4.62
N ALA A 34 -22.10 -6.73 -3.86
CA ALA A 34 -21.03 -7.23 -3.00
C ALA A 34 -19.79 -7.62 -3.82
N LEU A 35 -19.98 -8.29 -4.96
CA LEU A 35 -18.91 -8.67 -5.87
C LEU A 35 -18.22 -7.43 -6.47
N GLY A 36 -18.99 -6.43 -6.91
CA GLY A 36 -18.46 -5.17 -7.43
C GLY A 36 -17.53 -4.48 -6.43
N ARG A 37 -17.95 -4.38 -5.18
CA ARG A 37 -17.12 -3.81 -4.10
C ARG A 37 -15.86 -4.63 -3.83
N ALA A 38 -15.95 -5.95 -3.88
CA ALA A 38 -14.78 -6.82 -3.70
C ALA A 38 -13.73 -6.61 -4.79
N VAL A 39 -14.16 -6.50 -6.06
CA VAL A 39 -13.27 -6.23 -7.20
C VAL A 39 -12.63 -4.85 -7.05
N GLU A 40 -13.38 -3.82 -6.70
CA GLU A 40 -12.85 -2.47 -6.48
C GLU A 40 -11.78 -2.46 -5.38
N ASN A 41 -12.02 -3.12 -4.25
CA ASN A 41 -11.05 -3.23 -3.17
C ASN A 41 -9.79 -3.98 -3.60
N CYS A 42 -9.91 -5.04 -4.42
CA CYS A 42 -8.77 -5.76 -4.97
C CYS A 42 -7.92 -4.87 -5.92
N LEU A 43 -8.57 -4.10 -6.77
CA LEU A 43 -7.88 -3.19 -7.70
C LEU A 43 -7.13 -2.10 -6.92
N ASN A 44 -7.77 -1.50 -5.93
CA ASN A 44 -7.14 -0.49 -5.07
C ASN A 44 -5.93 -1.06 -4.32
N ALA A 45 -6.05 -2.25 -3.73
CA ALA A 45 -4.94 -2.92 -3.05
C ALA A 45 -3.79 -3.25 -4.01
N SER A 46 -4.09 -3.66 -5.24
CA SER A 46 -3.08 -3.94 -6.27
C SER A 46 -2.31 -2.67 -6.66
N THR A 47 -2.99 -1.55 -6.84
CA THR A 47 -2.37 -0.26 -7.17
C THR A 47 -1.45 0.22 -6.03
N ILE A 48 -1.91 0.11 -4.79
CA ILE A 48 -1.14 0.47 -3.59
C ILE A 48 0.16 -0.36 -3.52
N ASN A 49 0.06 -1.66 -3.73
CA ASN A 49 1.23 -2.55 -3.70
C ASN A 49 2.22 -2.24 -4.82
N ALA A 50 1.75 -1.92 -6.02
CA ALA A 50 2.61 -1.55 -7.15
C ALA A 50 3.38 -0.24 -6.86
N GLU A 51 2.70 0.76 -6.34
CA GLU A 51 3.29 2.04 -5.96
C GLU A 51 4.35 1.87 -4.85
N GLU A 52 4.04 1.13 -3.79
CA GLU A 52 5.01 0.78 -2.74
C GLU A 52 6.22 0.01 -3.30
N GLY A 53 6.03 -0.84 -4.30
CA GLY A 53 7.10 -1.56 -4.98
C GLY A 53 8.09 -0.61 -5.63
N VAL A 54 7.58 0.42 -6.34
CA VAL A 54 8.42 1.46 -6.96
C VAL A 54 9.18 2.25 -5.90
N VAL A 55 8.52 2.64 -4.80
CA VAL A 55 9.18 3.34 -3.68
C VAL A 55 10.33 2.51 -3.10
N ARG A 56 10.10 1.23 -2.86
CA ARG A 56 11.14 0.30 -2.36
C ARG A 56 12.32 0.21 -3.32
N GLN A 57 12.05 0.10 -4.62
CA GLN A 57 13.08 0.02 -5.64
C GLN A 57 13.95 1.29 -5.66
N ILE A 58 13.32 2.46 -5.59
CA ILE A 58 14.04 3.75 -5.58
C ILE A 58 14.90 3.89 -4.32
N LEU A 59 14.34 3.54 -3.14
CA LEU A 59 15.10 3.56 -1.89
C LEU A 59 16.27 2.58 -1.91
N SER A 60 16.07 1.38 -2.46
CA SER A 60 17.13 0.36 -2.58
C SER A 60 18.25 0.82 -3.52
N ASN A 61 17.90 1.40 -4.67
CA ASN A 61 18.87 1.94 -5.61
C ASN A 61 19.68 3.08 -4.97
N ARG A 62 19.00 3.97 -4.23
CA ARG A 62 19.67 5.06 -3.53
C ARG A 62 20.58 4.56 -2.41
N MET A 63 20.15 3.56 -1.66
CA MET A 63 20.98 2.91 -0.64
C MET A 63 22.26 2.33 -1.26
N ALA A 64 22.14 1.60 -2.37
CA ALA A 64 23.28 1.02 -3.08
C ALA A 64 24.24 2.12 -3.59
N GLU A 65 23.71 3.23 -4.11
CA GLU A 65 24.51 4.37 -4.56
C GLU A 65 25.30 5.01 -3.40
N VAL A 66 24.64 5.23 -2.25
CA VAL A 66 25.29 5.76 -1.04
C VAL A 66 26.36 4.79 -0.54
N GLN A 67 26.10 3.49 -0.57
CA GLN A 67 27.08 2.48 -0.15
C GLN A 67 28.29 2.41 -1.08
N ALA A 68 28.09 2.57 -2.39
CA ALA A 68 29.16 2.55 -3.40
C ALA A 68 30.03 3.82 -3.41
N THR A 69 29.48 4.95 -2.96
CA THR A 69 30.19 6.22 -2.91
C THR A 69 31.22 6.20 -1.79
N LYS A 70 32.48 6.53 -2.08
CA LYS A 70 33.57 6.55 -1.08
C LYS A 70 33.58 7.82 -0.23
N ALA A 71 32.91 8.88 -0.64
CA ALA A 71 32.83 10.12 0.11
C ALA A 71 31.99 9.97 1.39
N VAL A 72 32.27 10.82 2.38
CA VAL A 72 31.45 10.94 3.59
C VAL A 72 30.04 11.36 3.17
N PRO A 73 28.99 10.69 3.67
CA PRO A 73 27.62 11.08 3.33
C PRO A 73 27.32 12.51 3.77
N GLU A 74 26.64 13.29 2.91
CA GLU A 74 26.18 14.63 3.27
C GLU A 74 25.18 14.57 4.42
N ASP A 75 25.27 15.49 5.38
CA ASP A 75 24.43 15.55 6.58
C ASP A 75 22.93 15.60 6.24
N SER A 76 22.57 16.32 5.17
CA SER A 76 21.19 16.36 4.68
C SER A 76 21.18 16.67 3.18
N LYS A 77 20.45 15.85 2.41
CA LYS A 77 20.25 16.05 0.99
C LYS A 77 18.82 15.66 0.59
N GLU A 78 18.22 16.47 -0.28
CA GLU A 78 16.88 16.23 -0.78
C GLU A 78 16.92 15.94 -2.29
N PHE A 79 16.13 14.97 -2.72
CA PHE A 79 15.98 14.59 -4.11
C PHE A 79 14.50 14.56 -4.45
N LYS A 80 14.17 15.05 -5.63
CA LYS A 80 12.85 14.87 -6.22
C LYS A 80 12.94 13.83 -7.32
N VAL A 81 12.05 12.86 -7.30
CA VAL A 81 11.96 11.80 -8.29
C VAL A 81 10.54 11.79 -8.82
N ASP A 82 10.39 11.92 -10.13
CA ASP A 82 9.09 11.76 -10.78
C ASP A 82 8.88 10.29 -11.13
N THR A 83 7.73 9.76 -10.71
CA THR A 83 7.31 8.39 -10.98
C THR A 83 6.05 8.38 -11.81
N ASN A 84 5.68 7.24 -12.35
CA ASN A 84 4.40 7.06 -13.06
C ASN A 84 3.17 7.28 -12.15
N TYR A 85 3.38 7.32 -10.83
CA TYR A 85 2.34 7.55 -9.82
C TYR A 85 2.37 8.96 -9.23
N GLY A 86 3.28 9.83 -9.69
CA GLY A 86 3.44 11.20 -9.23
C GLY A 86 4.84 11.51 -8.71
N GLY A 87 5.02 12.74 -8.23
CA GLY A 87 6.28 13.21 -7.67
C GLY A 87 6.54 12.63 -6.27
N MET A 88 7.77 12.19 -6.05
CA MET A 88 8.25 11.69 -4.77
C MET A 88 9.42 12.53 -4.29
N LYS A 89 9.45 12.85 -3.00
CA LYS A 89 10.56 13.50 -2.35
C LYS A 89 11.35 12.48 -1.52
N ILE A 90 12.65 12.42 -1.71
CA ILE A 90 13.55 11.59 -0.92
C ILE A 90 14.42 12.51 -0.10
N VAL A 91 14.41 12.33 1.21
CA VAL A 91 15.27 13.04 2.15
C VAL A 91 16.31 12.06 2.67
N GLN A 92 17.58 12.34 2.41
CA GLN A 92 18.72 11.64 2.98
C GLN A 92 19.23 12.44 4.18
N LYS A 93 19.41 11.78 5.31
CA LYS A 93 20.11 12.33 6.47
C LYS A 93 21.21 11.37 6.89
N ALA A 94 22.38 11.91 7.18
CA ALA A 94 23.51 11.16 7.70
C ALA A 94 23.95 11.76 9.03
N THR A 95 24.16 10.91 10.01
CA THR A 95 24.69 11.30 11.32
C THR A 95 25.83 10.35 11.70
N ALA A 96 26.89 10.89 12.29
CA ALA A 96 27.94 10.04 12.85
C ALA A 96 27.34 9.11 13.91
N ALA A 97 27.63 7.82 13.80
CA ALA A 97 27.17 6.84 14.77
C ALA A 97 28.21 6.75 15.90
N GLU A 98 27.82 7.14 17.10
CA GLU A 98 28.63 6.97 18.30
C GLU A 98 28.51 5.51 18.80
N LEU A 99 29.22 4.61 18.13
CA LEU A 99 29.28 3.20 18.51
C LEU A 99 30.54 2.97 19.33
N THR A 100 30.39 2.23 20.43
CA THR A 100 31.47 1.86 21.33
C THR A 100 31.67 0.36 21.33
N GLU A 101 32.92 -0.08 21.31
CA GLU A 101 33.27 -1.47 21.56
C GLU A 101 33.10 -1.85 23.05
N PRO A 102 33.07 -3.14 23.42
CA PRO A 102 32.96 -3.56 24.81
C PRO A 102 34.06 -3.05 25.72
N ASP A 103 35.19 -2.60 25.18
CA ASP A 103 36.32 -1.98 25.87
C ASP A 103 36.22 -0.45 25.99
N ASN A 104 35.09 0.15 25.70
CA ASN A 104 34.82 1.59 25.63
C ASN A 104 35.57 2.38 24.55
N THR A 105 36.15 1.69 23.54
CA THR A 105 36.75 2.37 22.41
C THR A 105 35.69 2.90 21.45
N LEU A 106 35.72 4.19 21.08
CA LEU A 106 34.82 4.80 20.11
C LEU A 106 35.20 4.34 18.70
N LEU A 107 34.22 3.77 18.00
CA LEU A 107 34.34 3.42 16.60
C LEU A 107 34.10 4.66 15.73
N ASN A 108 35.16 5.19 15.16
CA ASN A 108 35.09 6.34 14.26
C ASN A 108 34.85 5.92 12.80
N GLY A 109 34.23 6.82 12.04
CA GLY A 109 34.01 6.61 10.60
C GLY A 109 32.74 5.82 10.26
N ILE A 110 31.90 5.52 11.26
CA ILE A 110 30.59 4.90 11.03
C ILE A 110 29.51 5.98 11.00
N TYR A 111 28.70 5.97 9.95
CA TYR A 111 27.60 6.91 9.78
C TYR A 111 26.29 6.14 9.67
N LEU A 112 25.29 6.60 10.43
CA LEU A 112 23.91 6.16 10.26
C LEU A 112 23.27 7.02 9.18
N VAL A 113 22.91 6.39 8.06
CA VAL A 113 22.20 7.04 6.96
C VAL A 113 20.72 6.66 7.03
N THR A 114 19.88 7.66 7.00
CA THR A 114 18.43 7.53 6.97
C THR A 114 17.92 8.08 5.65
N LEU A 115 17.26 7.24 4.86
CA LEU A 115 16.55 7.62 3.65
C LEU A 115 15.06 7.61 3.93
N THR A 116 14.39 8.74 3.72
CA THR A 116 12.94 8.87 3.87
C THR A 116 12.33 9.27 2.55
N ALA A 117 11.51 8.40 1.99
CA ALA A 117 10.68 8.70 0.82
C ALA A 117 9.34 9.24 1.29
N GLN A 118 8.88 10.32 0.67
CA GLN A 118 7.59 10.96 0.92
C GLN A 118 6.85 11.13 -0.41
N TRP A 119 5.61 10.68 -0.48
CA TRP A 119 4.76 10.78 -1.68
C TRP A 119 3.31 10.93 -1.28
N GLN A 120 2.46 11.18 -2.26
CA GLN A 120 1.01 11.24 -2.05
C GLN A 120 0.35 10.08 -2.77
N GLN A 121 -0.48 9.32 -2.06
CA GLN A 121 -1.26 8.23 -2.59
C GLN A 121 -2.75 8.54 -2.43
N GLY A 122 -3.44 8.74 -3.56
CA GLY A 122 -4.84 9.13 -3.52
C GLY A 122 -5.12 10.43 -2.72
N GLY A 123 -4.17 11.38 -2.71
CA GLY A 123 -4.25 12.62 -1.94
C GLY A 123 -3.86 12.47 -0.45
N VAL A 124 -3.51 11.28 0.00
CA VAL A 124 -3.06 11.01 1.37
C VAL A 124 -1.53 10.97 1.41
N PRO A 125 -0.86 11.76 2.27
CA PRO A 125 0.59 11.73 2.40
C PRO A 125 1.05 10.40 2.96
N GLN A 126 2.03 9.78 2.30
CA GLN A 126 2.68 8.54 2.69
C GLN A 126 4.17 8.79 2.92
N SER A 127 4.77 8.00 3.78
CA SER A 127 6.21 8.01 3.99
C SER A 127 6.76 6.62 4.26
N LYS A 128 7.97 6.37 3.77
CA LYS A 128 8.71 5.14 4.03
C LYS A 128 10.15 5.47 4.33
N GLN A 129 10.70 4.82 5.35
CA GLN A 129 12.04 5.09 5.83
C GLN A 129 12.88 3.81 5.82
N VAL A 130 14.15 3.97 5.39
CA VAL A 130 15.19 2.93 5.47
C VAL A 130 16.38 3.52 6.21
N LYS A 131 16.93 2.77 7.16
CA LYS A 131 18.12 3.14 7.92
C LYS A 131 19.21 2.08 7.70
N PHE A 132 20.43 2.54 7.47
CA PHE A 132 21.59 1.64 7.32
C PHE A 132 22.86 2.35 7.77
N TYR A 133 23.87 1.56 8.05
CA TYR A 133 25.18 2.06 8.42
C TYR A 133 26.12 2.02 7.24
N VAL A 134 26.95 3.03 7.11
CA VAL A 134 28.07 3.07 6.17
C VAL A 134 29.35 3.35 6.94
N TYR A 135 30.41 2.62 6.58
CA TYR A 135 31.74 2.85 7.11
C TYR A 135 32.57 3.69 6.14
N ARG A 136 33.16 4.78 6.64
CA ARG A 136 34.04 5.68 5.90
C ARG A 136 35.25 5.94 6.78
N PRO A 137 36.36 5.18 6.58
CA PRO A 137 37.59 5.50 7.27
C PRO A 137 38.04 6.90 6.83
N GLY A 138 38.34 7.75 7.81
CA GLY A 138 38.86 9.09 7.62
C GLY A 138 40.25 9.07 6.98
#